data_1f8d456e063e42a4d1ccfa41121683af
#
_entry.id   1f8d456e063e42a4d1ccfa41121683af
#
_cell.length_a   1.000
_cell.length_b   1.000
_cell.length_c   1.000
_cell.angle_alpha   90.00
_cell.angle_beta   90.00
_cell.angle_gamma   90.00
#
_symmetry.space_group_name_H-M   'P 1'
#
loop_
_entity.id
_entity.type
_entity.pdbx_description
1 polymer ?
#
loop_
_entity_poly.entity_id
_entity_poly.type
_entity_poly.pdbx_seq_one_letter_code
_entity_poly.pdbx_strand_id
1 'polypeptide(L)'
;MNSDIGDSEIPTPGQQVITACAFIHQEIDGVHKVFMAKRSDKKKFLPGVYELPGGHIDFGEDVPVGLVREIQEEFGMKVELGDPFAVFTYNNEIKGSHSIEVIYFATFTDPIENIAMNPDDHSTFGWFSEDELPQTFVSTKDAEDDEVKAIYRGFALLNGQSIKF
;
A
#
# COMPACT_ATOMS: atom_id res chain seq x y z
N MET A 1 20.37 -11.85 14.72
CA MET A 1 19.39 -11.46 13.70
C MET A 1 19.28 -9.95 13.73
N ASN A 2 19.62 -9.29 12.66
CA ASN A 2 19.36 -7.85 12.54
C ASN A 2 17.86 -7.65 12.31
N SER A 3 17.15 -7.31 13.37
CA SER A 3 15.72 -7.01 13.36
C SER A 3 15.38 -5.65 12.72
N ASP A 4 16.37 -4.94 12.19
CA ASP A 4 16.21 -3.55 11.76
C ASP A 4 16.07 -3.36 10.24
N ILE A 5 16.11 -4.45 9.46
CA ILE A 5 15.94 -4.38 8.00
C ILE A 5 14.53 -4.87 7.67
N GLY A 6 13.66 -3.95 7.30
CA GLY A 6 12.33 -4.32 6.80
C GLY A 6 12.45 -5.21 5.54
N ASP A 7 11.47 -6.08 5.32
CA ASP A 7 11.45 -7.03 4.20
C ASP A 7 11.67 -6.36 2.85
N SER A 8 11.21 -5.11 2.70
CA SER A 8 11.42 -4.33 1.48
C SER A 8 12.87 -3.98 1.17
N GLU A 9 13.79 -4.19 2.11
CA GLU A 9 15.21 -3.84 1.99
C GLU A 9 16.14 -5.05 2.00
N ILE A 10 15.59 -6.27 2.20
CA ILE A 10 16.39 -7.51 2.14
C ILE A 10 16.76 -7.78 0.68
N PRO A 11 18.07 -7.88 0.35
CA PRO A 11 18.50 -8.12 -1.02
C PRO A 11 17.95 -9.42 -1.60
N THR A 12 17.37 -9.31 -2.80
CA THR A 12 16.86 -10.45 -3.57
C THR A 12 17.22 -10.29 -5.04
N PRO A 13 18.53 -10.21 -5.37
CA PRO A 13 18.97 -9.87 -6.71
C PRO A 13 18.51 -10.89 -7.76
N GLY A 14 17.92 -10.39 -8.85
CA GLY A 14 17.45 -11.22 -9.95
C GLY A 14 16.19 -12.04 -9.65
N GLN A 15 15.55 -11.84 -8.50
CA GLN A 15 14.33 -12.57 -8.13
C GLN A 15 13.06 -11.78 -8.46
N GLN A 16 11.99 -12.50 -8.74
CA GLN A 16 10.64 -11.96 -8.72
C GLN A 16 10.06 -12.12 -7.33
N VAL A 17 9.51 -11.05 -6.78
CA VAL A 17 8.85 -11.05 -5.47
C VAL A 17 7.41 -10.60 -5.61
N ILE A 18 6.55 -11.11 -4.76
CA ILE A 18 5.14 -10.72 -4.74
C ILE A 18 4.92 -9.76 -3.59
N THR A 19 4.31 -8.63 -3.90
CA THR A 19 3.82 -7.66 -2.91
C THR A 19 2.32 -7.50 -3.06
N ALA A 20 1.65 -7.15 -1.99
CA ALA A 20 0.24 -6.82 -2.00
C ALA A 20 -0.02 -5.58 -1.17
N CYS A 21 -0.93 -4.74 -1.66
CA CYS A 21 -1.38 -3.55 -0.97
C CYS A 21 -2.89 -3.49 -0.87
N ALA A 22 -3.38 -2.76 0.12
CA ALA A 22 -4.80 -2.56 0.35
C ALA A 22 -5.21 -1.13 0.08
N PHE A 23 -6.16 -0.96 -0.83
CA PHE A 23 -6.92 0.27 -0.99
C PHE A 23 -8.00 0.27 0.09
N ILE A 24 -7.63 0.72 1.29
CA ILE A 24 -8.53 0.79 2.43
C ILE A 24 -9.35 2.05 2.29
N HIS A 25 -10.66 1.89 2.10
CA HIS A 25 -11.53 3.02 1.83
C HIS A 25 -12.60 3.18 2.89
N GLN A 26 -13.09 4.40 3.01
CA GLN A 26 -14.18 4.77 3.88
C GLN A 26 -14.89 5.99 3.29
N GLU A 27 -16.21 6.04 3.44
CA GLU A 27 -16.97 7.26 3.15
C GLU A 27 -16.94 8.16 4.38
N ILE A 28 -16.43 9.38 4.21
CA ILE A 28 -16.33 10.39 5.27
C ILE A 28 -17.02 11.65 4.76
N ASP A 29 -18.08 12.08 5.45
CA ASP A 29 -18.89 13.24 5.06
C ASP A 29 -19.41 13.16 3.61
N GLY A 30 -19.81 11.95 3.17
CA GLY A 30 -20.33 11.70 1.83
C GLY A 30 -19.28 11.61 0.73
N VAL A 31 -17.98 11.59 1.08
CA VAL A 31 -16.87 11.50 0.15
C VAL A 31 -16.08 10.23 0.38
N HIS A 32 -15.81 9.47 -0.68
CA HIS A 32 -14.90 8.33 -0.60
C HIS A 32 -13.47 8.80 -0.36
N LYS A 33 -12.84 8.24 0.66
CA LYS A 33 -11.44 8.50 0.99
C LYS A 33 -10.67 7.19 1.10
N VAL A 34 -9.38 7.27 0.78
CA VAL A 34 -8.45 6.16 0.91
C VAL A 34 -7.47 6.44 2.05
N PHE A 35 -7.16 5.39 2.80
CA PHE A 35 -6.12 5.44 3.84
C PHE A 35 -4.75 5.30 3.20
N MET A 36 -3.85 6.21 3.52
CA MET A 36 -2.46 6.15 3.11
C MET A 36 -1.54 6.48 4.27
N ALA A 37 -0.38 5.86 4.29
CA ALA A 37 0.63 6.10 5.30
C ALA A 37 1.92 6.61 4.65
N LYS A 38 2.57 7.55 5.33
CA LYS A 38 3.84 8.13 4.88
C LYS A 38 5.00 7.26 5.34
N ARG A 39 5.79 6.76 4.40
CA ARG A 39 6.99 5.98 4.71
C ARG A 39 7.94 6.77 5.59
N SER A 40 8.54 6.11 6.56
CA SER A 40 9.57 6.70 7.41
C SER A 40 10.74 7.24 6.58
N ASP A 41 11.29 8.36 7.00
CA ASP A 41 12.50 8.93 6.39
C ASP A 41 13.73 8.03 6.57
N LYS A 42 13.66 7.04 7.46
CA LYS A 42 14.70 6.03 7.67
C LYS A 42 14.74 4.95 6.58
N LYS A 43 13.67 4.81 5.78
CA LYS A 43 13.60 3.82 4.69
C LYS A 43 14.56 4.18 3.57
N LYS A 44 15.25 3.18 3.00
CA LYS A 44 16.14 3.36 1.86
C LYS A 44 15.39 3.45 0.54
N PHE A 45 14.29 2.70 0.43
CA PHE A 45 13.44 2.70 -0.75
C PHE A 45 12.27 3.67 -0.54
N LEU A 46 12.18 4.70 -1.37
CA LEU A 46 11.13 5.73 -1.37
C LEU A 46 10.84 6.33 0.02
N PRO A 47 11.85 6.88 0.75
CA PRO A 47 11.60 7.51 2.04
C PRO A 47 10.65 8.71 1.90
N GLY A 48 9.76 8.89 2.87
CA GLY A 48 8.87 10.05 2.95
C GLY A 48 7.72 10.06 1.93
N VAL A 49 7.53 9.00 1.16
CA VAL A 49 6.44 8.89 0.16
C VAL A 49 5.20 8.32 0.84
N TYR A 50 4.02 8.87 0.52
CA TYR A 50 2.75 8.24 0.91
C TYR A 50 2.49 7.02 0.04
N GLU A 51 2.00 5.96 0.66
CA GLU A 51 1.72 4.69 0.01
C GLU A 51 0.47 4.02 0.59
N LEU A 52 -0.04 3.04 -0.14
CA LEU A 52 -1.06 2.13 0.37
C LEU A 52 -0.42 1.15 1.37
N PRO A 53 -1.13 0.75 2.44
CA PRO A 53 -0.64 -0.27 3.36
C PRO A 53 -0.46 -1.62 2.67
N GLY A 54 0.58 -2.33 3.05
CA GLY A 54 0.86 -3.66 2.53
C GLY A 54 2.33 -4.03 2.64
N GLY A 55 2.72 -5.07 1.96
CA GLY A 55 4.09 -5.54 2.00
C GLY A 55 4.31 -6.84 1.24
N HIS A 56 5.38 -7.53 1.60
CA HIS A 56 5.81 -8.76 0.95
C HIS A 56 4.97 -9.96 1.35
N ILE A 57 4.68 -10.78 0.37
CA ILE A 57 4.05 -12.08 0.56
C ILE A 57 5.16 -13.11 0.70
N ASP A 58 5.17 -13.85 1.80
CA ASP A 58 6.17 -14.85 2.08
C ASP A 58 6.02 -16.07 1.16
N PHE A 59 7.12 -16.78 0.94
CA PHE A 59 7.11 -18.01 0.17
C PHE A 59 6.12 -19.01 0.77
N GLY A 60 5.18 -19.48 -0.05
CA GLY A 60 4.17 -20.45 0.36
C GLY A 60 2.93 -19.84 1.05
N GLU A 61 2.89 -18.51 1.21
CA GLU A 61 1.77 -17.81 1.82
C GLU A 61 0.73 -17.41 0.76
N ASP A 62 -0.55 -17.55 1.07
CA ASP A 62 -1.62 -17.02 0.21
C ASP A 62 -1.59 -15.49 0.24
N VAL A 63 -1.76 -14.86 -0.94
CA VAL A 63 -1.67 -13.40 -1.06
C VAL A 63 -2.64 -12.66 -0.13
N PRO A 64 -3.94 -13.00 -0.04
CA PRO A 64 -4.84 -12.33 0.89
C PRO A 64 -4.42 -12.47 2.35
N VAL A 65 -3.96 -13.65 2.74
CA VAL A 65 -3.51 -13.94 4.12
C VAL A 65 -2.27 -13.10 4.46
N GLY A 66 -1.32 -13.05 3.54
CA GLY A 66 -0.11 -12.23 3.71
C GLY A 66 -0.40 -10.74 3.82
N LEU A 67 -1.33 -10.24 3.02
CA LEU A 67 -1.73 -8.84 3.09
C LEU A 67 -2.37 -8.48 4.44
N VAL A 68 -3.27 -9.32 4.95
CA VAL A 68 -3.87 -9.12 6.28
C VAL A 68 -2.80 -9.13 7.37
N ARG A 69 -1.84 -10.04 7.29
CA ARG A 69 -0.70 -10.12 8.21
C ARG A 69 0.15 -8.84 8.17
N GLU A 70 0.51 -8.36 6.98
CA GLU A 70 1.30 -7.13 6.82
C GLU A 70 0.60 -5.91 7.46
N ILE A 71 -0.68 -5.75 7.22
CA ILE A 71 -1.44 -4.63 7.81
C ILE A 71 -1.50 -4.74 9.34
N GLN A 72 -1.66 -5.95 9.87
CA GLN A 72 -1.61 -6.18 11.31
C GLN A 72 -0.23 -5.83 11.89
N GLU A 73 0.85 -6.21 11.22
CA GLU A 73 2.21 -5.92 11.67
C GLU A 73 2.54 -4.42 11.62
N GLU A 74 2.13 -3.74 10.55
CA GLU A 74 2.45 -2.33 10.34
C GLU A 74 1.58 -1.37 11.16
N PHE A 75 0.30 -1.70 11.37
CA PHE A 75 -0.69 -0.79 11.92
C PHE A 75 -1.45 -1.34 13.14
N GLY A 76 -1.28 -2.60 13.49
CA GLY A 76 -2.03 -3.22 14.58
C GLY A 76 -3.54 -3.31 14.30
N MET A 77 -3.94 -3.25 13.04
CA MET A 77 -5.33 -3.16 12.61
C MET A 77 -5.77 -4.39 11.85
N LYS A 78 -7.02 -4.79 12.06
CA LYS A 78 -7.67 -5.83 11.27
C LYS A 78 -8.41 -5.21 10.08
N VAL A 79 -8.36 -5.89 8.96
CA VAL A 79 -9.04 -5.50 7.72
C VAL A 79 -9.89 -6.64 7.19
N GLU A 80 -10.94 -6.27 6.49
CA GLU A 80 -11.70 -7.15 5.62
C GLU A 80 -11.32 -6.82 4.17
N LEU A 81 -10.85 -7.83 3.42
CA LEU A 81 -10.48 -7.65 2.01
C LEU A 81 -11.67 -7.88 1.11
N GLY A 82 -11.80 -7.00 0.12
CA GLY A 82 -12.67 -7.18 -1.03
C GLY A 82 -11.93 -7.82 -2.20
N ASP A 83 -12.37 -7.52 -3.41
CA ASP A 83 -11.75 -8.05 -4.63
C ASP A 83 -10.42 -7.36 -4.96
N PRO A 84 -9.46 -8.08 -5.54
CA PRO A 84 -8.31 -7.45 -6.18
C PRO A 84 -8.77 -6.71 -7.44
N PHE A 85 -8.19 -5.54 -7.69
CA PHE A 85 -8.60 -4.73 -8.83
C PHE A 85 -7.46 -4.19 -9.69
N ALA A 86 -6.22 -4.32 -9.24
CA ALA A 86 -5.05 -3.87 -10.00
C ALA A 86 -3.88 -4.83 -9.79
N VAL A 87 -3.11 -5.03 -10.86
CA VAL A 87 -1.85 -5.77 -10.85
C VAL A 87 -0.87 -5.01 -11.73
N PHE A 88 0.31 -4.74 -11.22
CA PHE A 88 1.40 -4.15 -11.99
C PHE A 88 2.76 -4.63 -11.49
N THR A 89 3.81 -4.27 -12.19
CA THR A 89 5.17 -4.65 -11.83
C THR A 89 6.05 -3.42 -11.69
N TYR A 90 7.05 -3.52 -10.86
CA TYR A 90 8.08 -2.48 -10.73
C TYR A 90 9.42 -3.09 -10.34
N ASN A 91 10.49 -2.36 -10.61
CA ASN A 91 11.83 -2.73 -10.17
C ASN A 91 12.14 -2.07 -8.82
N ASN A 92 12.57 -2.89 -7.87
CA ASN A 92 13.12 -2.38 -6.62
C ASN A 92 14.65 -2.39 -6.73
N GLU A 93 15.23 -1.23 -6.99
CA GLU A 93 16.68 -1.10 -7.21
C GLU A 93 17.48 -1.39 -5.95
N ILE A 94 16.94 -1.13 -4.76
CA ILE A 94 17.60 -1.41 -3.48
C ILE A 94 17.78 -2.92 -3.29
N LYS A 95 16.74 -3.70 -3.59
CA LYS A 95 16.77 -5.16 -3.48
C LYS A 95 17.37 -5.84 -4.71
N GLY A 96 17.35 -5.18 -5.85
CA GLY A 96 17.68 -5.78 -7.13
C GLY A 96 16.62 -6.74 -7.65
N SER A 97 15.38 -6.60 -7.19
CA SER A 97 14.26 -7.50 -7.51
C SER A 97 13.25 -6.88 -8.46
N HIS A 98 12.49 -7.74 -9.11
CA HIS A 98 11.34 -7.40 -9.91
C HIS A 98 10.08 -7.76 -9.12
N SER A 99 9.33 -6.75 -8.70
CA SER A 99 8.14 -6.93 -7.86
C SER A 99 6.87 -7.02 -8.71
N ILE A 100 6.01 -7.95 -8.33
CA ILE A 100 4.63 -8.06 -8.83
C ILE A 100 3.74 -7.59 -7.70
N GLU A 101 2.97 -6.53 -7.93
CA GLU A 101 2.09 -5.97 -6.91
C GLU A 101 0.63 -6.18 -7.25
N VAL A 102 -0.13 -6.62 -6.25
CA VAL A 102 -1.58 -6.84 -6.33
C VAL A 102 -2.27 -5.90 -5.35
N ILE A 103 -3.25 -5.13 -5.82
CA ILE A 103 -4.00 -4.22 -4.98
C ILE A 103 -5.43 -4.72 -4.77
N TYR A 104 -5.82 -4.82 -3.52
CA TYR A 104 -7.16 -5.23 -3.08
C TYR A 104 -7.94 -4.03 -2.54
N PHE A 105 -9.25 -4.03 -2.75
CA PHE A 105 -10.12 -3.22 -1.91
C PHE A 105 -10.14 -3.77 -0.49
N ALA A 106 -10.22 -2.89 0.49
CA ALA A 106 -10.33 -3.28 1.89
C ALA A 106 -11.05 -2.24 2.73
N THR A 107 -11.53 -2.66 3.89
CA THR A 107 -12.05 -1.79 4.93
C THR A 107 -11.46 -2.20 6.27
N PHE A 108 -11.20 -1.25 7.16
CA PHE A 108 -10.85 -1.58 8.54
C PHE A 108 -12.06 -2.15 9.26
N THR A 109 -11.84 -3.21 10.04
CA THR A 109 -12.86 -3.77 10.94
C THR A 109 -12.69 -3.30 12.38
N ASP A 110 -11.50 -2.77 12.71
CA ASP A 110 -11.24 -2.12 13.99
C ASP A 110 -11.47 -0.60 13.87
N PRO A 111 -11.87 0.07 14.98
CA PRO A 111 -11.93 1.53 15.01
C PRO A 111 -10.56 2.16 14.73
N ILE A 112 -10.55 3.27 13.96
CA ILE A 112 -9.29 3.95 13.59
C ILE A 112 -8.48 4.41 14.82
N GLU A 113 -9.13 4.64 15.95
CA GLU A 113 -8.49 5.02 17.20
C GLU A 113 -7.57 3.93 17.74
N ASN A 114 -7.74 2.69 17.30
CA ASN A 114 -6.91 1.56 17.72
C ASN A 114 -5.61 1.44 16.91
N ILE A 115 -5.39 2.31 15.93
CA ILE A 115 -4.20 2.25 15.12
C ILE A 115 -2.92 2.38 15.96
N ALA A 116 -1.98 1.47 15.71
CA ALA A 116 -0.67 1.45 16.35
C ALA A 116 0.40 1.32 15.26
N MET A 117 0.79 2.46 14.70
CA MET A 117 1.79 2.54 13.64
C MET A 117 3.17 2.15 14.15
N ASN A 118 3.89 1.35 13.35
CA ASN A 118 5.31 1.11 13.61
C ASN A 118 6.11 2.33 13.08
N PRO A 119 6.80 3.07 13.96
CA PRO A 119 7.54 4.29 13.56
C PRO A 119 8.75 4.01 12.66
N ASP A 120 9.24 2.78 12.61
CA ASP A 120 10.31 2.38 11.70
C ASP A 120 9.80 2.23 10.27
N ASP A 121 8.53 1.94 10.09
CA ASP A 121 7.89 1.79 8.78
C ASP A 121 7.24 3.08 8.30
N HIS A 122 6.47 3.74 9.17
CA HIS A 122 5.68 4.91 8.81
C HIS A 122 5.75 6.02 9.87
N SER A 123 5.75 7.27 9.42
CA SER A 123 5.81 8.46 10.30
C SER A 123 4.43 9.07 10.58
N THR A 124 3.49 8.95 9.66
CA THR A 124 2.12 9.46 9.79
C THR A 124 1.18 8.75 8.82
N PHE A 125 -0.11 9.02 8.96
CA PHE A 125 -1.15 8.51 8.06
C PHE A 125 -2.26 9.54 7.88
N GLY A 126 -3.12 9.32 6.91
CA GLY A 126 -4.31 10.13 6.69
C GLY A 126 -5.31 9.47 5.77
N TRP A 127 -6.47 10.12 5.68
CA TRP A 127 -7.55 9.77 4.75
C TRP A 127 -7.61 10.84 3.66
N PHE A 128 -7.53 10.42 2.41
CA PHE A 128 -7.42 11.32 1.28
C PHE A 128 -8.51 11.04 0.25
N SER A 129 -9.20 12.08 -0.18
CA SER A 129 -10.10 12.00 -1.32
C SER A 129 -9.30 11.99 -2.64
N GLU A 130 -9.97 11.64 -3.74
CA GLU A 130 -9.34 11.66 -5.05
C GLU A 130 -8.70 13.02 -5.39
N ASP A 131 -9.36 14.12 -5.02
CA ASP A 131 -8.89 15.49 -5.28
C ASP A 131 -7.67 15.88 -4.42
N GLU A 132 -7.44 15.19 -3.31
CA GLU A 132 -6.32 15.45 -2.40
C GLU A 132 -5.05 14.69 -2.79
N LEU A 133 -5.15 13.68 -3.64
CA LEU A 133 -4.02 12.80 -3.99
C LEU A 133 -2.82 13.55 -4.59
N PRO A 134 -2.99 14.48 -5.57
CA PRO A 134 -1.86 15.22 -6.15
C PRO A 134 -1.07 16.06 -5.15
N GLN A 135 -1.70 16.43 -4.03
CA GLN A 135 -1.05 17.21 -2.95
C GLN A 135 -0.31 16.34 -1.96
N THR A 136 -0.67 15.06 -1.86
CA THR A 136 -0.11 14.12 -0.90
C THR A 136 1.04 13.30 -1.46
N PHE A 137 1.07 13.08 -2.78
CA PHE A 137 2.19 12.44 -3.44
C PHE A 137 3.36 13.40 -3.50
N VAL A 138 4.43 13.01 -2.86
CA VAL A 138 5.68 13.74 -2.96
C VAL A 138 6.16 13.67 -4.41
N SER A 139 6.94 14.63 -4.81
CA SER A 139 7.44 14.88 -6.17
C SER A 139 8.06 13.70 -6.93
N THR A 140 8.14 12.53 -6.31
CA THR A 140 8.66 11.29 -6.91
C THR A 140 7.59 10.41 -7.55
N LYS A 141 6.29 10.68 -7.31
CA LYS A 141 5.18 9.95 -7.91
C LYS A 141 4.42 10.88 -8.85
N ASP A 142 4.45 10.57 -10.11
CA ASP A 142 3.74 11.31 -11.14
C ASP A 142 2.51 10.54 -11.64
N ALA A 143 1.75 11.14 -12.54
CA ALA A 143 0.54 10.54 -13.09
C ALA A 143 0.80 9.27 -13.92
N GLU A 144 2.04 9.02 -14.31
CA GLU A 144 2.45 7.82 -15.04
C GLU A 144 2.89 6.67 -14.14
N ASP A 145 3.06 6.92 -12.84
CA ASP A 145 3.35 5.88 -11.85
C ASP A 145 2.18 4.90 -11.75
N ASP A 146 2.48 3.59 -11.81
CA ASP A 146 1.46 2.54 -11.85
C ASP A 146 0.64 2.46 -10.56
N GLU A 147 1.24 2.75 -9.40
CA GLU A 147 0.49 2.81 -8.14
C GLU A 147 -0.49 3.99 -8.14
N VAL A 148 -0.08 5.14 -8.64
CA VAL A 148 -0.95 6.31 -8.79
C VAL A 148 -2.13 5.99 -9.70
N LYS A 149 -1.87 5.36 -10.86
CA LYS A 149 -2.92 4.90 -11.77
C LYS A 149 -3.88 3.92 -11.10
N ALA A 150 -3.35 3.00 -10.31
CA ALA A 150 -4.17 2.03 -9.58
C ALA A 150 -5.05 2.70 -8.53
N ILE A 151 -4.55 3.72 -7.83
CA ILE A 151 -5.35 4.48 -6.86
C ILE A 151 -6.51 5.22 -7.56
N TYR A 152 -6.27 5.91 -8.65
CA TYR A 152 -7.33 6.54 -9.43
C TYR A 152 -8.35 5.53 -9.96
N ARG A 153 -7.88 4.36 -10.40
CA ARG A 153 -8.76 3.25 -10.79
C ARG A 153 -9.65 2.81 -9.63
N GLY A 154 -9.09 2.70 -8.42
CA GLY A 154 -9.86 2.34 -7.23
C GLY A 154 -11.02 3.30 -6.98
N PHE A 155 -10.77 4.61 -7.05
CA PHE A 155 -11.84 5.61 -6.92
C PHE A 155 -12.89 5.51 -8.03
N ALA A 156 -12.46 5.33 -9.25
CA ALA A 156 -13.37 5.19 -10.38
C ALA A 156 -14.30 3.98 -10.22
N LEU A 157 -13.76 2.84 -9.78
CA LEU A 157 -14.54 1.63 -9.53
C LEU A 157 -15.51 1.82 -8.36
N LEU A 158 -15.11 2.51 -7.28
CA LEU A 158 -16.02 2.86 -6.18
C LEU A 158 -17.18 3.74 -6.65
N ASN A 159 -16.94 4.60 -7.61
CA ASN A 159 -17.97 5.45 -8.21
C ASN A 159 -18.78 4.75 -9.31
N GLY A 160 -18.64 3.43 -9.46
CA GLY A 160 -19.40 2.63 -10.42
C GLY A 160 -18.96 2.80 -11.88
N GLN A 161 -17.80 3.37 -12.12
CA GLN A 161 -17.25 3.55 -13.47
C GLN A 161 -16.59 2.27 -13.96
N SER A 162 -16.86 1.88 -15.21
CA SER A 162 -16.17 0.79 -15.87
C SER A 162 -14.91 1.31 -16.56
N ILE A 163 -13.74 0.88 -16.10
CA ILE A 163 -12.47 1.23 -16.73
C ILE A 163 -11.97 0.04 -17.53
N LYS A 164 -11.74 0.27 -18.81
CA LYS A 164 -11.04 -0.70 -19.67
C LYS A 164 -9.53 -0.51 -19.50
N PHE A 165 -8.81 -1.62 -19.45
CA PHE A 165 -7.35 -1.63 -19.55
C PHE A 165 -6.91 -1.41 -20.98
#